data_03a0b8b24bb8c2e780ebe857af5318b6
#
_entry.id   03a0b8b24bb8c2e780ebe857af5318b6
#
_cell.length_a   1.000
_cell.length_b   1.000
_cell.length_c   1.000
_cell.angle_alpha   90.00
_cell.angle_beta   90.00
_cell.angle_gamma   90.00
#
_symmetry.space_group_name_H-M   'P 1'
#
loop_
_entity.id
_entity.type
_entity.pdbx_description
1 polymer ?
#
loop_
_entity_poly.entity_id
_entity_poly.type
_entity_poly.pdbx_seq_one_letter_code
_entity_poly.pdbx_strand_id
1 'polypeptide(L)'
;MKCGGTKEKNMKVLLINGSPRENGNTFTALSEVAKTLNSEGIDTEIISIGKQAVQGCIACGMCGRNGARCTFHDDLYYKVWRAVKDGIDGLVVGSPVYYGGPNGSLCALLDRLFYSLSSELRFKPAASVVVCRRGGASAAFDRLNKYFTMSNMPLVSSQYWNMAYGQTPGQVTQDDEGMQTMRTLGRNMAWMIRKLNDGEEGHPELESPLRTNFIK
;
A
#
# COMPACT_ATOMS: atom_id res chain seq x y z
N MET A 1 17.75 7.85 -39.76
CA MET A 1 17.81 7.11 -38.47
C MET A 1 17.59 8.11 -37.35
N LYS A 2 16.39 8.17 -36.80
CA LYS A 2 16.11 8.96 -35.59
C LYS A 2 15.97 7.97 -34.44
N CYS A 3 17.01 7.83 -33.61
CA CYS A 3 16.89 7.17 -32.32
C CYS A 3 16.04 8.05 -31.42
N GLY A 4 14.74 7.78 -31.38
CA GLY A 4 13.87 8.35 -30.37
C GLY A 4 14.17 7.64 -29.05
N GLY A 5 14.93 8.28 -28.17
CA GLY A 5 15.13 7.81 -26.81
C GLY A 5 13.76 7.89 -26.09
N THR A 6 13.11 6.77 -25.91
CA THR A 6 12.03 6.62 -24.96
C THR A 6 12.65 6.89 -23.59
N LYS A 7 12.27 7.99 -22.92
CA LYS A 7 12.58 8.19 -21.51
C LYS A 7 12.01 6.96 -20.78
N GLU A 8 12.88 6.09 -20.28
CA GLU A 8 12.47 5.04 -19.36
C GLU A 8 11.70 5.71 -18.22
N LYS A 9 10.44 5.38 -18.09
CA LYS A 9 9.58 5.88 -17.03
C LYS A 9 10.11 5.21 -15.74
N ASN A 10 10.71 5.98 -14.85
CA ASN A 10 11.13 5.45 -13.53
C ASN A 10 9.91 4.87 -12.82
N MET A 11 9.94 3.55 -12.60
CA MET A 11 8.91 2.85 -11.81
C MET A 11 9.00 3.27 -10.34
N LYS A 12 7.87 3.49 -9.69
CA LYS A 12 7.81 3.98 -8.31
C LYS A 12 6.81 3.20 -7.46
N VAL A 13 7.23 2.82 -6.25
CA VAL A 13 6.37 2.22 -5.23
C VAL A 13 6.18 3.18 -4.07
N LEU A 14 4.91 3.42 -3.71
CA LEU A 14 4.56 4.15 -2.50
C LEU A 14 4.44 3.17 -1.32
N LEU A 15 5.09 3.48 -0.19
CA LEU A 15 4.95 2.73 1.04
C LEU A 15 4.27 3.62 2.10
N ILE A 16 3.19 3.15 2.71
CA ILE A 16 2.50 3.87 3.78
C ILE A 16 2.84 3.23 5.11
N ASN A 17 3.55 3.96 5.98
CA ASN A 17 3.83 3.51 7.33
C ASN A 17 2.70 3.91 8.27
N GLY A 18 1.87 2.94 8.64
CA GLY A 18 0.73 3.08 9.55
C GLY A 18 1.10 3.09 11.03
N SER A 19 2.37 3.18 11.39
CA SER A 19 2.80 3.30 12.77
C SER A 19 2.81 4.77 13.22
N PRO A 20 2.33 5.07 14.46
CA PRO A 20 2.52 6.40 15.04
C PRO A 20 3.98 6.66 15.46
N ARG A 21 4.80 5.61 15.50
CA ARG A 21 6.24 5.71 15.79
C ARG A 21 7.00 5.85 14.49
N GLU A 22 7.65 6.99 14.31
CA GLU A 22 8.34 7.35 13.07
C GLU A 22 9.43 6.33 12.69
N ASN A 23 10.26 5.94 13.65
CA ASN A 23 11.33 4.95 13.48
C ASN A 23 11.02 3.63 14.22
N GLY A 24 9.75 3.20 14.20
CA GLY A 24 9.31 1.95 14.84
C GLY A 24 9.56 0.71 13.96
N ASN A 25 9.25 -0.46 14.51
CA ASN A 25 9.47 -1.74 13.83
C ASN A 25 8.74 -1.82 12.47
N THR A 26 7.55 -1.22 12.33
CA THR A 26 6.83 -1.17 11.05
C THR A 26 7.60 -0.37 10.00
N PHE A 27 8.16 0.80 10.39
CA PHE A 27 9.01 1.59 9.51
C PHE A 27 10.26 0.81 9.09
N THR A 28 10.90 0.12 10.03
CA THR A 28 12.10 -0.70 9.74
C THR A 28 11.78 -1.83 8.76
N ALA A 29 10.66 -2.54 8.95
CA ALA A 29 10.22 -3.58 8.02
C ALA A 29 9.94 -3.02 6.61
N LEU A 30 9.23 -1.89 6.52
CA LEU A 30 8.98 -1.21 5.24
C LEU A 30 10.27 -0.69 4.60
N SER A 31 11.24 -0.25 5.40
CA SER A 31 12.55 0.20 4.89
C SER A 31 13.34 -0.94 4.26
N GLU A 32 13.21 -2.18 4.76
CA GLU A 32 13.83 -3.35 4.15
C GLU A 32 13.18 -3.69 2.80
N VAL A 33 11.84 -3.57 2.70
CA VAL A 33 11.12 -3.69 1.41
C VAL A 33 11.60 -2.61 0.44
N ALA A 34 11.65 -1.35 0.89
CA ALA A 34 12.08 -0.21 0.07
C ALA A 34 13.53 -0.37 -0.40
N LYS A 35 14.44 -0.77 0.50
CA LYS A 35 15.84 -1.04 0.16
C LYS A 35 15.96 -2.10 -0.94
N THR A 36 15.16 -3.15 -0.84
CA THR A 36 15.15 -4.21 -1.85
C THR A 36 14.59 -3.72 -3.17
N LEU A 37 13.48 -2.96 -3.18
CA LEU A 37 12.92 -2.36 -4.39
C LEU A 37 13.91 -1.43 -5.07
N ASN A 38 14.60 -0.59 -4.29
CA ASN A 38 15.63 0.32 -4.83
C ASN A 38 16.79 -0.45 -5.44
N SER A 39 17.23 -1.58 -4.83
CA SER A 39 18.26 -2.44 -5.42
C SER A 39 17.82 -3.12 -6.71
N GLU A 40 16.52 -3.24 -6.92
CA GLU A 40 15.88 -3.73 -8.14
C GLU A 40 15.60 -2.60 -9.17
N GLY A 41 16.06 -1.38 -8.92
CA GLY A 41 15.88 -0.23 -9.82
C GLY A 41 14.50 0.38 -9.80
N ILE A 42 13.74 0.20 -8.73
CA ILE A 42 12.41 0.80 -8.53
C ILE A 42 12.50 1.86 -7.43
N ASP A 43 12.13 3.09 -7.76
CA ASP A 43 12.12 4.19 -6.80
C ASP A 43 11.07 3.97 -5.71
N THR A 44 11.36 4.42 -4.50
CA THR A 44 10.43 4.26 -3.37
C THR A 44 10.21 5.56 -2.61
N GLU A 45 9.00 5.73 -2.08
CA GLU A 45 8.67 6.80 -1.15
C GLU A 45 7.93 6.21 0.06
N ILE A 46 8.41 6.50 1.27
CA ILE A 46 7.71 6.10 2.52
C ILE A 46 7.01 7.32 3.12
N ILE A 47 5.68 7.25 3.24
CA ILE A 47 4.87 8.26 3.94
C ILE A 47 4.39 7.67 5.26
N SER A 48 4.79 8.29 6.37
CA SER A 48 4.36 7.90 7.73
C SER A 48 3.11 8.68 8.15
N ILE A 49 2.13 8.00 8.76
CA ILE A 49 0.94 8.67 9.30
C ILE A 49 1.27 9.52 10.54
N GLY A 50 2.34 9.20 11.25
CA GLY A 50 2.76 9.94 12.44
C GLY A 50 1.76 9.85 13.60
N LYS A 51 1.78 10.88 14.46
CA LYS A 51 0.96 10.97 15.69
C LYS A 51 -0.27 11.88 15.53
N GLN A 52 -0.48 12.44 14.35
CA GLN A 52 -1.60 13.36 14.10
C GLN A 52 -2.94 12.61 14.07
N ALA A 53 -4.01 13.33 14.40
CA ALA A 53 -5.36 12.81 14.26
C ALA A 53 -5.70 12.63 12.78
N VAL A 54 -6.30 11.50 12.44
CA VAL A 54 -6.75 11.19 11.08
C VAL A 54 -8.26 11.05 11.08
N GLN A 55 -8.93 11.95 10.36
CA GLN A 55 -10.38 11.90 10.18
C GLN A 55 -10.77 10.68 9.32
N GLY A 56 -11.76 9.91 9.77
CA GLY A 56 -12.36 8.81 9.02
C GLY A 56 -13.26 9.27 7.88
N CYS A 57 -13.62 8.37 6.98
CA CYS A 57 -14.58 8.63 5.93
C CYS A 57 -16.00 8.78 6.50
N ILE A 58 -16.72 9.84 6.11
CA ILE A 58 -18.12 10.09 6.50
C ILE A 58 -19.13 9.71 5.40
N ALA A 59 -18.70 8.97 4.38
CA ALA A 59 -19.54 8.50 3.27
C ALA A 59 -20.35 9.60 2.54
N CYS A 60 -19.84 10.84 2.50
CA CYS A 60 -20.52 11.99 1.88
C CYS A 60 -20.62 11.91 0.35
N GLY A 61 -19.93 10.99 -0.31
CA GLY A 61 -19.93 10.80 -1.76
C GLY A 61 -19.27 11.93 -2.59
N MET A 62 -18.72 12.96 -1.94
CA MET A 62 -18.16 14.13 -2.63
C MET A 62 -16.91 13.81 -3.47
N CYS A 63 -16.13 12.78 -3.11
CA CYS A 63 -14.97 12.37 -3.90
C CYS A 63 -15.34 11.98 -5.33
N GLY A 64 -16.50 11.38 -5.56
CA GLY A 64 -17.01 11.07 -6.91
C GLY A 64 -17.35 12.32 -7.77
N ARG A 65 -17.48 13.50 -7.15
CA ARG A 65 -17.81 14.77 -7.83
C ARG A 65 -16.65 15.78 -7.82
N ASN A 66 -15.62 15.52 -7.01
CA ASN A 66 -14.52 16.45 -6.75
C ASN A 66 -13.18 15.93 -7.31
N GLY A 67 -13.20 15.33 -8.49
CA GLY A 67 -11.99 14.86 -9.16
C GLY A 67 -11.22 13.81 -8.35
N ALA A 68 -11.93 12.83 -7.78
CA ALA A 68 -11.36 11.76 -6.94
C ALA A 68 -10.61 12.31 -5.69
N ARG A 69 -11.10 13.41 -5.11
CA ARG A 69 -10.47 14.08 -3.97
C ARG A 69 -11.40 14.16 -2.78
N CYS A 70 -10.92 13.81 -1.58
CA CYS A 70 -11.69 13.93 -0.36
C CYS A 70 -12.03 15.39 -0.04
N THR A 71 -13.20 15.61 0.56
CA THR A 71 -13.63 16.95 0.98
C THR A 71 -12.91 17.45 2.23
N PHE A 72 -12.40 16.55 3.07
CA PHE A 72 -11.60 16.97 4.22
C PHE A 72 -10.22 17.44 3.79
N HIS A 73 -9.85 18.62 4.28
CA HIS A 73 -8.55 19.22 4.02
C HIS A 73 -7.60 18.87 5.16
N ASP A 74 -6.80 17.82 5.00
CA ASP A 74 -5.69 17.50 5.88
C ASP A 74 -4.43 17.15 5.06
N ASP A 75 -3.28 17.56 5.57
CA ASP A 75 -2.02 17.46 4.86
C ASP A 75 -1.60 16.02 4.59
N LEU A 76 -1.89 15.11 5.54
CA LEU A 76 -1.51 13.70 5.39
C LEU A 76 -2.26 13.04 4.22
N TYR A 77 -3.60 13.18 4.19
CA TYR A 77 -4.38 12.64 3.10
C TYR A 77 -3.91 13.19 1.76
N TYR A 78 -3.73 14.52 1.67
CA TYR A 78 -3.29 15.16 0.44
C TYR A 78 -1.87 14.78 0.02
N LYS A 79 -0.97 14.52 0.98
CA LYS A 79 0.37 14.03 0.68
C LYS A 79 0.31 12.67 -0.02
N VAL A 80 -0.47 11.72 0.53
CA VAL A 80 -0.66 10.39 -0.06
C VAL A 80 -1.43 10.49 -1.40
N TRP A 81 -2.48 11.31 -1.45
CA TRP A 81 -3.27 11.54 -2.66
C TRP A 81 -2.40 12.06 -3.81
N ARG A 82 -1.54 13.05 -3.56
CA ARG A 82 -0.61 13.58 -4.57
C ARG A 82 0.36 12.52 -5.04
N ALA A 83 1.00 11.79 -4.12
CA ALA A 83 1.93 10.73 -4.48
C ALA A 83 1.28 9.70 -5.44
N VAL A 84 0.01 9.32 -5.20
CA VAL A 84 -0.74 8.43 -6.10
C VAL A 84 -1.05 9.11 -7.43
N LYS A 85 -1.47 10.38 -7.43
CA LYS A 85 -1.81 11.14 -8.67
C LYS A 85 -0.59 11.48 -9.51
N ASP A 86 0.56 11.68 -8.90
CA ASP A 86 1.84 11.90 -9.61
C ASP A 86 2.34 10.62 -10.30
N GLY A 87 1.74 9.48 -9.99
CA GLY A 87 1.98 8.18 -10.59
C GLY A 87 2.80 7.25 -9.72
N ILE A 88 2.22 6.12 -9.39
CA ILE A 88 2.90 4.99 -8.73
C ILE A 88 2.64 3.73 -9.54
N ASP A 89 3.54 2.78 -9.47
CA ASP A 89 3.42 1.46 -10.12
C ASP A 89 3.10 0.35 -9.11
N GLY A 90 3.17 0.64 -7.81
CA GLY A 90 2.80 -0.29 -6.73
C GLY A 90 2.55 0.42 -5.40
N LEU A 91 1.88 -0.28 -4.49
CA LEU A 91 1.52 0.22 -3.15
C LEU A 91 1.85 -0.81 -2.07
N VAL A 92 2.58 -0.41 -1.03
CA VAL A 92 2.79 -1.22 0.17
C VAL A 92 2.20 -0.50 1.38
N VAL A 93 1.39 -1.18 2.17
CA VAL A 93 0.80 -0.61 3.39
C VAL A 93 1.29 -1.40 4.60
N GLY A 94 2.04 -0.74 5.47
CA GLY A 94 2.55 -1.33 6.72
C GLY A 94 1.75 -0.89 7.93
N SER A 95 1.46 -1.83 8.86
CA SER A 95 0.75 -1.54 10.11
C SER A 95 1.33 -2.28 11.31
N PRO A 96 1.41 -1.62 12.48
CA PRO A 96 1.47 -2.37 13.73
C PRO A 96 0.13 -3.04 14.01
N VAL A 97 0.14 -4.06 14.87
CA VAL A 97 -1.09 -4.73 15.32
C VAL A 97 -1.59 -4.09 16.62
N TYR A 98 -2.84 -3.62 16.59
CA TYR A 98 -3.57 -3.13 17.76
C TYR A 98 -4.86 -3.93 17.93
N TYR A 99 -5.01 -4.66 19.03
CA TYR A 99 -6.19 -5.48 19.34
C TYR A 99 -6.60 -6.44 18.19
N GLY A 100 -5.62 -7.08 17.56
CA GLY A 100 -5.84 -8.01 16.47
C GLY A 100 -6.15 -7.37 15.11
N GLY A 101 -6.11 -6.05 15.00
CA GLY A 101 -6.35 -5.29 13.77
C GLY A 101 -5.19 -4.35 13.42
N PRO A 102 -5.25 -3.71 12.23
CA PRO A 102 -4.34 -2.63 11.90
C PRO A 102 -4.62 -1.37 12.74
N ASN A 103 -3.67 -0.43 12.75
CA ASN A 103 -3.87 0.87 13.40
C ASN A 103 -5.11 1.59 12.88
N GLY A 104 -5.98 2.06 13.79
CA GLY A 104 -7.23 2.74 13.46
C GLY A 104 -7.04 4.03 12.65
N SER A 105 -6.00 4.82 12.94
CA SER A 105 -5.67 6.02 12.14
C SER A 105 -5.26 5.67 10.70
N LEU A 106 -4.55 4.55 10.52
CA LEU A 106 -4.26 4.04 9.19
C LEU A 106 -5.54 3.64 8.46
N CYS A 107 -6.44 2.87 9.11
CA CYS A 107 -7.72 2.48 8.50
C CYS A 107 -8.55 3.73 8.12
N ALA A 108 -8.60 4.76 8.96
CA ALA A 108 -9.29 6.01 8.67
C ALA A 108 -8.73 6.71 7.41
N LEU A 109 -7.41 6.71 7.23
CA LEU A 109 -6.77 7.21 6.02
C LEU A 109 -7.13 6.35 4.80
N LEU A 110 -7.00 5.02 4.93
CA LEU A 110 -7.25 4.08 3.84
C LEU A 110 -8.70 4.10 3.37
N ASP A 111 -9.68 4.20 4.29
CA ASP A 111 -11.09 4.32 3.93
C ASP A 111 -11.32 5.52 2.99
N ARG A 112 -10.73 6.68 3.30
CA ARG A 112 -10.83 7.87 2.45
C ARG A 112 -10.08 7.71 1.13
N LEU A 113 -8.87 7.16 1.19
CA LEU A 113 -8.01 6.97 0.03
C LEU A 113 -8.65 6.03 -0.99
N PHE A 114 -9.13 4.88 -0.53
CA PHE A 114 -9.72 3.86 -1.40
C PHE A 114 -11.13 4.25 -1.89
N TYR A 115 -11.89 5.05 -1.14
CA TYR A 115 -13.13 5.67 -1.65
C TYR A 115 -12.87 6.68 -2.77
N SER A 116 -11.74 7.37 -2.75
CA SER A 116 -11.44 8.43 -3.72
C SER A 116 -10.57 7.98 -4.89
N LEU A 117 -9.65 7.04 -4.69
CA LEU A 117 -8.61 6.69 -5.66
C LEU A 117 -8.62 5.22 -6.12
N SER A 118 -9.67 4.44 -5.83
CA SER A 118 -9.69 3.02 -6.22
C SER A 118 -9.50 2.80 -7.73
N SER A 119 -10.01 3.70 -8.56
CA SER A 119 -9.80 3.65 -10.02
C SER A 119 -8.35 3.88 -10.43
N GLU A 120 -7.65 4.78 -9.74
CA GLU A 120 -6.24 5.11 -10.01
C GLU A 120 -5.28 3.99 -9.55
N LEU A 121 -5.72 3.22 -8.53
CA LEU A 121 -4.96 2.12 -7.93
C LEU A 121 -5.19 0.78 -8.61
N ARG A 122 -6.25 0.65 -9.39
CA ARG A 122 -6.63 -0.59 -10.08
C ARG A 122 -5.47 -1.15 -10.91
N PHE A 123 -5.33 -2.48 -10.87
CA PHE A 123 -4.28 -3.25 -11.54
C PHE A 123 -2.84 -2.99 -11.09
N LYS A 124 -2.62 -2.06 -10.15
CA LYS A 124 -1.29 -1.87 -9.55
C LYS A 124 -1.04 -2.93 -8.49
N PRO A 125 0.13 -3.59 -8.49
CA PRO A 125 0.50 -4.53 -7.43
C PRO A 125 0.45 -3.89 -6.05
N ALA A 126 -0.11 -4.61 -5.09
CA ALA A 126 -0.20 -4.15 -3.72
C ALA A 126 0.18 -5.21 -2.70
N ALA A 127 0.71 -4.79 -1.56
CA ALA A 127 1.01 -5.67 -0.44
C ALA A 127 0.74 -5.00 0.89
N SER A 128 0.31 -5.80 1.87
CA SER A 128 0.33 -5.41 3.29
C SER A 128 1.56 -5.98 3.99
N VAL A 129 2.08 -5.22 4.95
CA VAL A 129 3.14 -5.63 5.88
C VAL A 129 2.62 -5.42 7.29
N VAL A 130 2.68 -6.45 8.13
CA VAL A 130 2.16 -6.38 9.49
C VAL A 130 3.26 -6.69 10.49
N VAL A 131 3.41 -5.82 11.48
CA VAL A 131 4.40 -6.01 12.54
C VAL A 131 3.73 -6.08 13.89
N CYS A 132 3.99 -7.13 14.65
CA CYS A 132 3.44 -7.30 15.97
C CYS A 132 4.47 -7.84 16.97
N ARG A 133 4.11 -7.74 18.27
CA ARG A 133 4.92 -8.37 19.31
C ARG A 133 4.73 -9.88 19.34
N ARG A 134 3.46 -10.36 19.18
CA ARG A 134 3.12 -11.78 19.37
C ARG A 134 1.94 -12.23 18.52
N GLY A 135 0.72 -11.82 18.83
CA GLY A 135 -0.52 -12.32 18.21
C GLY A 135 -1.29 -11.27 17.44
N GLY A 136 -2.27 -11.72 16.61
CA GLY A 136 -3.18 -10.88 15.86
C GLY A 136 -2.66 -10.41 14.49
N ALA A 137 -1.49 -10.85 14.06
CA ALA A 137 -0.91 -10.44 12.78
C ALA A 137 -1.76 -10.90 11.59
N SER A 138 -2.25 -12.15 11.58
CA SER A 138 -3.08 -12.67 10.48
C SER A 138 -4.37 -11.88 10.29
N ALA A 139 -5.09 -11.56 11.37
CA ALA A 139 -6.31 -10.78 11.28
C ALA A 139 -6.07 -9.35 10.77
N ALA A 140 -4.96 -8.71 11.19
CA ALA A 140 -4.56 -7.40 10.67
C ALA A 140 -4.16 -7.47 9.19
N PHE A 141 -3.43 -8.51 8.79
CA PHE A 141 -3.04 -8.79 7.42
C PHE A 141 -4.26 -8.96 6.50
N ASP A 142 -5.21 -9.81 6.89
CA ASP A 142 -6.44 -10.06 6.14
C ASP A 142 -7.28 -8.77 6.00
N ARG A 143 -7.35 -7.97 7.06
CA ARG A 143 -8.10 -6.70 7.03
C ARG A 143 -7.50 -5.70 6.04
N LEU A 144 -6.17 -5.58 5.97
CA LEU A 144 -5.51 -4.69 5.01
C LEU A 144 -5.67 -5.17 3.57
N ASN A 145 -5.55 -6.47 3.31
CA ASN A 145 -5.67 -7.03 1.97
C ASN A 145 -7.07 -6.82 1.35
N LYS A 146 -8.12 -6.61 2.17
CA LYS A 146 -9.47 -6.30 1.67
C LYS A 146 -9.56 -4.97 0.93
N TYR A 147 -8.74 -3.98 1.27
CA TYR A 147 -8.67 -2.73 0.51
C TYR A 147 -8.19 -2.98 -0.92
N PHE A 148 -7.17 -3.81 -1.07
CA PHE A 148 -6.56 -4.10 -2.35
C PHE A 148 -7.47 -4.95 -3.23
N THR A 149 -7.99 -6.05 -2.68
CA THR A 149 -8.88 -6.96 -3.43
C THR A 149 -10.17 -6.28 -3.88
N MET A 150 -10.76 -5.42 -3.03
CA MET A 150 -11.94 -4.64 -3.39
C MET A 150 -11.67 -3.63 -4.51
N SER A 151 -10.42 -3.19 -4.65
CA SER A 151 -9.98 -2.21 -5.65
C SER A 151 -9.36 -2.83 -6.90
N ASN A 152 -9.52 -4.14 -7.08
CA ASN A 152 -8.96 -4.88 -8.22
C ASN A 152 -7.44 -4.71 -8.37
N MET A 153 -6.72 -4.76 -7.24
CA MET A 153 -5.26 -4.71 -7.19
C MET A 153 -4.71 -6.13 -6.99
N PRO A 154 -3.75 -6.59 -7.82
CA PRO A 154 -3.09 -7.88 -7.59
C PRO A 154 -2.30 -7.86 -6.29
N LEU A 155 -2.49 -8.89 -5.45
CA LEU A 155 -1.74 -9.04 -4.21
C LEU A 155 -0.36 -9.64 -4.46
N VAL A 156 0.66 -9.02 -3.90
CA VAL A 156 2.03 -9.55 -3.94
C VAL A 156 2.30 -10.35 -2.67
N SER A 157 2.65 -11.61 -2.87
CA SER A 157 3.08 -12.53 -1.82
C SER A 157 4.61 -12.58 -1.69
N SER A 158 5.07 -13.15 -0.58
CA SER A 158 6.46 -13.58 -0.37
C SER A 158 6.51 -15.10 -0.18
N GLN A 159 7.55 -15.63 0.47
CA GLN A 159 7.61 -17.05 0.83
C GLN A 159 6.68 -17.42 2.01
N TYR A 160 6.18 -16.43 2.74
CA TYR A 160 5.22 -16.57 3.84
C TYR A 160 4.28 -15.36 3.83
N TRP A 161 3.34 -15.25 4.79
CA TRP A 161 2.59 -14.01 4.98
C TRP A 161 3.53 -12.87 5.36
N ASN A 162 3.30 -11.67 4.84
CA ASN A 162 4.19 -10.52 5.02
C ASN A 162 4.10 -9.97 6.45
N MET A 163 4.63 -10.73 7.39
CA MET A 163 4.63 -10.44 8.82
C MET A 163 6.06 -10.38 9.35
N ALA A 164 6.27 -9.58 10.38
CA ALA A 164 7.50 -9.54 11.14
C ALA A 164 7.21 -9.26 12.61
N TYR A 165 8.14 -9.61 13.50
CA TYR A 165 7.95 -9.56 14.93
C TYR A 165 8.96 -8.62 15.60
N GLY A 166 8.47 -7.82 16.55
CA GLY A 166 9.31 -6.94 17.36
C GLY A 166 8.47 -6.09 18.31
N GLN A 167 8.94 -5.89 19.53
CA GLN A 167 8.27 -5.10 20.55
C GLN A 167 8.89 -3.70 20.69
N THR A 168 10.19 -3.64 20.98
CA THR A 168 10.92 -2.39 21.12
C THR A 168 11.39 -1.88 19.75
N PRO A 169 11.57 -0.56 19.57
CA PRO A 169 12.07 -0.02 18.31
C PRO A 169 13.38 -0.70 17.87
N GLY A 170 13.46 -1.08 16.59
CA GLY A 170 14.61 -1.78 16.02
C GLY A 170 14.64 -3.29 16.26
N GLN A 171 13.86 -3.84 17.17
CA GLN A 171 13.91 -5.27 17.49
C GLN A 171 13.51 -6.17 16.31
N VAL A 172 12.70 -5.67 15.39
CA VAL A 172 12.31 -6.41 14.19
C VAL A 172 13.50 -6.86 13.33
N THR A 173 14.65 -6.20 13.44
CA THR A 173 15.87 -6.61 12.73
C THR A 173 16.46 -7.93 13.23
N GLN A 174 16.00 -8.41 14.40
CA GLN A 174 16.39 -9.69 14.96
C GLN A 174 15.45 -10.84 14.53
N ASP A 175 14.36 -10.51 13.83
CA ASP A 175 13.47 -11.48 13.21
C ASP A 175 13.99 -11.80 11.79
N ASP A 176 14.93 -12.73 11.72
CA ASP A 176 15.62 -13.09 10.48
C ASP A 176 14.64 -13.57 9.39
N GLU A 177 13.62 -14.37 9.76
CA GLU A 177 12.59 -14.84 8.85
C GLU A 177 11.69 -13.71 8.38
N GLY A 178 11.25 -12.84 9.28
CA GLY A 178 10.46 -11.66 8.93
C GLY A 178 11.22 -10.71 8.00
N MET A 179 12.49 -10.45 8.27
CA MET A 179 13.32 -9.61 7.41
C MET A 179 13.61 -10.27 6.04
N GLN A 180 13.78 -11.59 5.99
CA GLN A 180 13.87 -12.33 4.74
C GLN A 180 12.54 -12.22 3.96
N THR A 181 11.41 -12.32 4.64
CA THR A 181 10.06 -12.16 4.05
C THR A 181 9.92 -10.77 3.41
N MET A 182 10.40 -9.70 4.07
CA MET A 182 10.40 -8.33 3.51
C MET A 182 11.25 -8.22 2.24
N ARG A 183 12.43 -8.83 2.23
CA ARG A 183 13.30 -8.85 1.03
C ARG A 183 12.67 -9.62 -0.13
N THR A 184 12.05 -10.76 0.15
CA THR A 184 11.36 -11.55 -0.87
C THR A 184 10.15 -10.81 -1.42
N LEU A 185 9.38 -10.15 -0.54
CA LEU A 185 8.29 -9.27 -0.96
C LEU A 185 8.77 -8.19 -1.95
N GLY A 186 9.87 -7.50 -1.62
CA GLY A 186 10.44 -6.47 -2.49
C GLY A 186 10.80 -7.01 -3.88
N ARG A 187 11.48 -8.17 -3.95
CA ARG A 187 11.82 -8.82 -5.23
C ARG A 187 10.59 -9.26 -6.02
N ASN A 188 9.60 -9.87 -5.36
CA ASN A 188 8.38 -10.32 -6.01
C ASN A 188 7.57 -9.14 -6.55
N MET A 189 7.51 -8.04 -5.79
CA MET A 189 6.83 -6.82 -6.24
C MET A 189 7.55 -6.20 -7.45
N ALA A 190 8.87 -6.10 -7.42
CA ALA A 190 9.66 -5.61 -8.54
C ALA A 190 9.44 -6.45 -9.81
N TRP A 191 9.47 -7.77 -9.67
CA TRP A 191 9.18 -8.69 -10.77
C TRP A 191 7.78 -8.48 -11.34
N MET A 192 6.76 -8.38 -10.48
CA MET A 192 5.36 -8.21 -10.91
C MET A 192 5.15 -6.87 -11.61
N ILE A 193 5.71 -5.77 -11.08
CA ILE A 193 5.62 -4.45 -11.69
C ILE A 193 6.21 -4.47 -13.10
N ARG A 194 7.40 -5.05 -13.29
CA ARG A 194 8.01 -5.17 -14.62
C ARG A 194 7.11 -5.95 -15.57
N LYS A 195 6.59 -7.12 -15.15
CA LYS A 195 5.74 -7.96 -15.99
C LYS A 195 4.43 -7.27 -16.39
N LEU A 196 3.84 -6.47 -15.51
CA LEU A 196 2.63 -5.71 -15.83
C LEU A 196 2.90 -4.47 -16.70
N ASN A 197 4.09 -3.89 -16.62
CA ASN A 197 4.46 -2.73 -17.44
C ASN A 197 5.04 -3.15 -18.81
N ASP A 198 5.64 -4.33 -18.92
CA ASP A 198 6.22 -4.83 -20.18
C ASP A 198 5.17 -5.52 -21.08
N GLY A 199 3.94 -5.73 -20.60
CA GLY A 199 2.88 -6.43 -21.32
C GLY A 199 2.34 -5.61 -22.48
N GLU A 200 2.37 -6.16 -23.69
CA GLU A 200 1.77 -5.58 -24.90
C GLU A 200 0.22 -5.59 -24.86
N GLU A 201 -0.37 -6.48 -24.06
CA GLU A 201 -1.82 -6.74 -24.02
C GLU A 201 -2.62 -5.72 -23.21
N GLY A 202 -1.97 -4.86 -22.42
CA GLY A 202 -2.65 -3.91 -21.54
C GLY A 202 -3.37 -4.59 -20.35
N HIS A 203 -4.32 -3.87 -19.77
CA HIS A 203 -5.12 -4.40 -18.66
C HIS A 203 -6.39 -5.09 -19.15
N PRO A 204 -6.94 -6.08 -18.40
CA PRO A 204 -8.21 -6.69 -18.72
C PRO A 204 -9.34 -5.65 -18.88
N GLU A 205 -10.23 -5.88 -19.83
CA GLU A 205 -11.43 -5.06 -20.00
C GLU A 205 -12.35 -5.21 -18.77
N LEU A 206 -12.95 -4.11 -18.39
CA LEU A 206 -13.86 -4.07 -17.25
C LEU A 206 -15.31 -4.08 -17.74
N GLU A 207 -16.07 -5.02 -17.21
CA GLU A 207 -17.52 -5.01 -17.39
C GLU A 207 -18.16 -3.84 -16.62
N SER A 208 -19.32 -3.39 -17.11
CA SER A 208 -20.15 -2.44 -16.36
C SER A 208 -20.63 -3.06 -15.06
N PRO A 209 -20.42 -2.41 -13.90
CA PRO A 209 -20.72 -3.01 -12.62
C PRO A 209 -22.23 -3.18 -12.42
N LEU A 210 -22.67 -4.39 -12.19
CA LEU A 210 -24.02 -4.69 -11.71
C LEU A 210 -24.06 -4.51 -10.19
N ARG A 211 -25.06 -3.82 -9.70
CA ARG A 211 -25.27 -3.61 -8.26
C ARG A 211 -26.51 -4.38 -7.80
N THR A 212 -26.32 -5.35 -6.94
CA THR A 212 -27.43 -6.05 -6.30
C THR A 212 -28.08 -5.16 -5.25
N ASN A 213 -29.39 -4.98 -5.35
CA ASN A 213 -30.19 -4.35 -4.32
C ASN A 213 -31.10 -5.41 -3.69
N PHE A 214 -30.86 -5.74 -2.43
CA PHE A 214 -31.66 -6.72 -1.68
C PHE A 214 -32.93 -6.12 -1.07
N ILE A 215 -33.11 -4.81 -1.11
CA ILE A 215 -34.27 -4.08 -0.61
C ILE A 215 -35.05 -3.59 -1.83
N LYS A 216 -36.27 -4.11 -2.00
CA LYS A 216 -37.19 -3.73 -3.07
C LYS A 216 -38.11 -2.64 -2.59
#